data_b508d0f4c51a718e8a31bd36fc8e3f32
#
_entry.id   b508d0f4c51a718e8a31bd36fc8e3f32
#
_cell.length_a   1.000
_cell.length_b   1.000
_cell.length_c   1.000
_cell.angle_alpha   90.00
_cell.angle_beta   90.00
_cell.angle_gamma   90.00
#
_symmetry.space_group_name_H-M   'P 1'
#
loop_
_entity.id
_entity.type
_entity.pdbx_description
1 polymer ?
#
loop_
_entity_poly.entity_id
_entity_poly.type
_entity_poly.pdbx_seq_one_letter_code
_entity_poly.pdbx_strand_id
1 'polypeptide(L)'
;MDKSALRKQIREKKRAMTPEQIEAASARLGELFAASEAYRNANTIYGYLPYNQEVRTVPMLERALRDGKRVAVPKVIGDDMKFIYMTDLSAVESGYAGIPEPIANEPEADDPKALVLMPGLAFDPQGHRIGYGGGFYDRFLAKEPEHPTLALCYDFQMFPELQTEEFDIPVDVVLWA
;
A
#
# COMPACT_ATOMS: atom_id res chain seq x y z
N MET A 1 23.36 -4.31 4.29
CA MET A 1 22.80 -3.15 5.02
C MET A 1 21.68 -3.67 5.92
N ASP A 2 21.67 -3.29 7.19
CA ASP A 2 20.59 -3.69 8.07
C ASP A 2 19.28 -2.95 7.76
N LYS A 3 18.17 -3.46 8.28
CA LYS A 3 16.83 -2.91 8.01
C LYS A 3 16.70 -1.44 8.47
N SER A 4 17.31 -1.08 9.60
CA SER A 4 17.26 0.28 10.13
C SER A 4 17.99 1.27 9.23
N ALA A 5 19.20 0.93 8.79
CA ALA A 5 19.99 1.76 7.89
C ALA A 5 19.29 1.91 6.54
N LEU A 6 18.70 0.84 6.02
CA LEU A 6 17.97 0.85 4.76
C LEU A 6 16.73 1.75 4.85
N ARG A 7 15.96 1.65 5.93
CA ARG A 7 14.80 2.53 6.15
C ARG A 7 15.20 4.00 6.18
N LYS A 8 16.30 4.31 6.87
CA LYS A 8 16.82 5.68 6.93
C LYS A 8 17.18 6.20 5.55
N GLN A 9 17.92 5.41 4.77
CA GLN A 9 18.32 5.76 3.41
C GLN A 9 17.11 6.06 2.52
N ILE A 10 16.09 5.21 2.55
CA ILE A 10 14.89 5.39 1.74
C ILE A 10 14.11 6.63 2.17
N ARG A 11 13.96 6.86 3.48
CA ARG A 11 13.28 8.06 3.97
C ARG A 11 13.98 9.33 3.52
N GLU A 12 15.30 9.35 3.53
CA GLU A 12 16.09 10.50 3.05
C GLU A 12 15.85 10.74 1.56
N LYS A 13 15.87 9.69 0.74
CA LYS A 13 15.60 9.80 -0.70
C LYS A 13 14.18 10.30 -0.98
N LYS A 14 13.20 9.82 -0.23
CA LYS A 14 11.81 10.29 -0.35
C LYS A 14 11.68 11.77 -0.01
N ARG A 15 12.30 12.21 1.07
CA ARG A 15 12.27 13.64 1.46
C ARG A 15 12.89 14.55 0.43
N ALA A 16 13.83 14.05 -0.35
CA ALA A 16 14.48 14.81 -1.41
C ALA A 16 13.64 14.92 -2.68
N MET A 17 12.54 14.18 -2.80
CA MET A 17 11.66 14.26 -3.96
C MET A 17 10.89 15.58 -3.99
N THR A 18 10.77 16.16 -5.17
CA THR A 18 9.91 17.33 -5.38
C THR A 18 8.45 16.87 -5.55
N PRO A 19 7.47 17.76 -5.30
CA PRO A 19 6.07 17.46 -5.59
C PRO A 19 5.83 17.01 -7.03
N GLU A 20 6.52 17.62 -8.00
CA GLU A 20 6.44 17.26 -9.41
C GLU A 20 6.93 15.84 -9.68
N GLN A 21 8.02 15.43 -9.02
CA GLN A 21 8.54 14.06 -9.14
C GLN A 21 7.57 13.03 -8.56
N ILE A 22 6.97 13.34 -7.41
CA ILE A 22 5.97 12.48 -6.77
C ILE A 22 4.75 12.33 -7.69
N GLU A 23 4.24 13.42 -8.23
CA GLU A 23 3.09 13.42 -9.14
C GLU A 23 3.37 12.64 -10.42
N ALA A 24 4.52 12.84 -11.04
CA ALA A 24 4.88 12.15 -12.28
C ALA A 24 5.03 10.64 -12.08
N ALA A 25 5.73 10.22 -11.03
CA ALA A 25 5.89 8.81 -10.71
C ALA A 25 4.55 8.18 -10.34
N SER A 26 3.72 8.87 -9.56
CA SER A 26 2.40 8.39 -9.16
C SER A 26 1.46 8.23 -10.37
N ALA A 27 1.49 9.16 -11.31
CA ALA A 27 0.71 9.06 -12.55
C ALA A 27 1.12 7.84 -13.37
N ARG A 28 2.43 7.63 -13.50
CA ARG A 28 2.98 6.47 -14.23
C ARG A 28 2.56 5.16 -13.55
N LEU A 29 2.67 5.10 -12.23
CA LEU A 29 2.25 3.93 -11.45
C LEU A 29 0.74 3.69 -11.57
N GLY A 30 -0.06 4.75 -11.59
CA GLY A 30 -1.50 4.64 -11.81
C GLY A 30 -1.85 4.00 -13.14
N GLU A 31 -1.13 4.34 -14.21
CA GLU A 31 -1.31 3.70 -15.51
C GLU A 31 -0.92 2.23 -15.49
N LEU A 32 0.24 1.91 -14.89
CA LEU A 32 0.70 0.53 -14.76
C LEU A 32 -0.27 -0.31 -13.94
N PHE A 33 -0.78 0.24 -12.85
CA PHE A 33 -1.74 -0.42 -11.99
C PHE A 33 -3.05 -0.72 -12.72
N ALA A 34 -3.61 0.27 -13.39
CA ALA A 34 -4.86 0.11 -14.14
C ALA A 34 -4.73 -0.90 -15.28
N ALA A 35 -3.55 -1.04 -15.87
CA ALA A 35 -3.28 -2.01 -16.92
C ALA A 35 -2.95 -3.40 -16.38
N SER A 36 -2.74 -3.55 -15.07
CA SER A 36 -2.35 -4.83 -14.49
C SER A 36 -3.52 -5.82 -14.49
N GLU A 37 -3.18 -7.09 -14.64
CA GLU A 37 -4.16 -8.17 -14.55
C GLU A 37 -4.79 -8.23 -13.15
N ALA A 38 -3.97 -8.00 -12.11
CA ALA A 38 -4.43 -7.98 -10.73
C ALA A 38 -5.55 -6.96 -10.52
N TYR A 39 -5.37 -5.74 -11.04
CA TYR A 39 -6.42 -4.72 -10.95
C TYR A 39 -7.68 -5.13 -11.72
N ARG A 40 -7.52 -5.60 -12.96
CA ARG A 40 -8.66 -5.96 -13.80
C ARG A 40 -9.50 -7.08 -13.19
N ASN A 41 -8.86 -8.04 -12.54
CA ASN A 41 -9.53 -9.19 -11.94
C ASN A 41 -10.15 -8.90 -10.57
N ALA A 42 -9.76 -7.82 -9.92
CA ALA A 42 -10.24 -7.49 -8.58
C ALA A 42 -11.63 -6.87 -8.61
N ASN A 43 -12.52 -7.32 -7.73
CA ASN A 43 -13.81 -6.67 -7.49
C ASN A 43 -13.70 -5.63 -6.36
N THR A 44 -12.75 -5.83 -5.46
CA THR A 44 -12.52 -4.98 -4.30
C THR A 44 -11.05 -4.68 -4.17
N ILE A 45 -10.72 -3.42 -3.89
CA ILE A 45 -9.35 -2.96 -3.62
C ILE A 45 -9.26 -2.54 -2.16
N TYR A 46 -8.34 -3.17 -1.42
CA TYR A 46 -7.93 -2.70 -0.09
C TYR A 46 -6.70 -1.82 -0.31
N GLY A 47 -6.97 -0.53 -0.43
CA GLY A 47 -5.93 0.47 -0.67
C GLY A 47 -5.38 1.05 0.61
N TYR A 48 -4.52 2.05 0.47
CA TYR A 48 -4.09 2.89 1.58
C TYR A 48 -4.10 4.35 1.14
N LEU A 49 -4.23 5.24 2.09
CA LEU A 49 -4.14 6.67 1.84
C LEU A 49 -2.69 7.09 1.99
N PRO A 50 -2.15 7.91 1.07
CA PRO A 50 -0.75 8.28 1.12
C PRO A 50 -0.44 9.19 2.30
N TYR A 51 0.75 9.00 2.85
CA TYR A 51 1.29 9.82 3.92
C TYR A 51 2.70 10.28 3.51
N ASN A 52 3.04 11.52 3.85
CA ASN A 52 4.31 12.13 3.46
C ASN A 52 4.54 12.04 1.93
N GLN A 53 5.64 11.40 1.50
CA GLN A 53 6.03 11.30 0.10
C GLN A 53 5.62 9.96 -0.54
N GLU A 54 4.70 9.23 0.07
CA GLU A 54 4.23 7.97 -0.54
C GLU A 54 3.58 8.21 -1.90
N VAL A 55 3.57 7.18 -2.73
CA VAL A 55 2.86 7.19 -4.00
C VAL A 55 1.43 7.66 -3.80
N ARG A 56 0.97 8.57 -4.64
CA ARG A 56 -0.37 9.17 -4.56
C ARG A 56 -1.41 8.16 -5.04
N THR A 57 -1.96 7.40 -4.12
CA THR A 57 -2.93 6.33 -4.39
C THR A 57 -4.35 6.82 -4.57
N VAL A 58 -4.70 8.00 -4.06
CA VAL A 58 -6.10 8.49 -4.08
C VAL A 58 -6.69 8.52 -5.49
N PRO A 59 -6.03 9.06 -6.52
CA PRO A 59 -6.58 9.01 -7.87
C PRO A 59 -6.82 7.60 -8.40
N MET A 60 -5.97 6.64 -8.01
CA MET A 60 -6.13 5.23 -8.39
C MET A 60 -7.35 4.60 -7.72
N LEU A 61 -7.59 4.92 -6.46
CA LEU A 61 -8.74 4.42 -5.69
C LEU A 61 -10.04 5.07 -6.18
N GLU A 62 -10.01 6.35 -6.51
CA GLU A 62 -11.15 7.04 -7.12
C GLU A 62 -11.50 6.41 -8.47
N ARG A 63 -10.50 6.06 -9.27
CA ARG A 63 -10.71 5.35 -10.53
C ARG A 63 -11.36 3.99 -10.29
N ALA A 64 -10.91 3.26 -9.28
CA ALA A 64 -11.49 1.96 -8.92
C ALA A 64 -12.98 2.09 -8.62
N LEU A 65 -13.37 3.13 -7.87
CA LEU A 65 -14.78 3.41 -7.60
C LEU A 65 -15.56 3.70 -8.89
N ARG A 66 -14.99 4.50 -9.80
CA ARG A 66 -15.63 4.78 -11.11
C ARG A 66 -15.77 3.54 -11.97
N ASP A 67 -14.82 2.62 -11.85
CA ASP A 67 -14.86 1.32 -12.57
C ASP A 67 -15.82 0.31 -11.95
N GLY A 68 -16.54 0.71 -10.91
CA GLY A 68 -17.54 -0.15 -10.25
C GLY A 68 -16.99 -1.08 -9.20
N LYS A 69 -15.73 -0.92 -8.81
CA LYS A 69 -15.11 -1.72 -7.75
C LYS A 69 -15.43 -1.13 -6.38
N ARG A 70 -15.38 -1.98 -5.36
CA ARG A 70 -15.44 -1.51 -3.97
C ARG A 70 -14.03 -1.14 -3.52
N VAL A 71 -13.94 -0.13 -2.67
CA VAL A 71 -12.66 0.35 -2.12
C VAL A 71 -12.77 0.40 -0.61
N ALA A 72 -11.75 -0.12 0.07
CA ALA A 72 -11.61 -0.02 1.51
C ALA A 72 -10.20 0.46 1.84
N VAL A 73 -10.06 1.16 2.96
CA VAL A 73 -8.78 1.68 3.43
C VAL A 73 -8.56 1.31 4.89
N PRO A 74 -7.29 1.22 5.34
CA PRO A 74 -7.00 0.67 6.67
C PRO A 74 -7.29 1.65 7.79
N LYS A 75 -7.70 1.08 8.93
CA LYS A 75 -7.84 1.77 10.19
C LYS A 75 -7.17 0.93 11.28
N VAL A 76 -6.25 1.53 12.02
CA VAL A 76 -5.55 0.86 13.11
C VAL A 76 -6.41 0.96 14.38
N ILE A 77 -6.66 -0.18 15.02
CA ILE A 77 -7.41 -0.28 16.27
C ILE A 77 -6.59 -1.12 17.25
N GLY A 78 -5.92 -0.46 18.19
CA GLY A 78 -4.99 -1.13 19.10
C GLY A 78 -3.80 -1.70 18.31
N ASP A 79 -3.57 -3.00 18.44
CA ASP A 79 -2.51 -3.70 17.72
C ASP A 79 -3.00 -4.31 16.40
N ASP A 80 -4.27 -4.18 16.08
CA ASP A 80 -4.88 -4.72 14.88
C ASP A 80 -5.17 -3.64 13.84
N MET A 81 -5.38 -4.10 12.62
CA MET A 81 -5.75 -3.26 11.50
C MET A 81 -6.96 -3.88 10.82
N LYS A 82 -7.96 -3.06 10.51
CA LYS A 82 -9.08 -3.48 9.70
C LYS A 82 -9.27 -2.53 8.53
N PHE A 83 -9.93 -3.00 7.49
CA PHE A 83 -10.24 -2.19 6.31
C PHE A 83 -11.71 -1.75 6.37
N ILE A 84 -11.95 -0.48 6.05
CA ILE A 84 -13.29 0.11 6.08
C ILE A 84 -13.67 0.50 4.65
N TYR A 85 -14.84 0.08 4.18
CA TYR A 85 -15.36 0.48 2.88
C TYR A 85 -15.62 1.97 2.83
N MET A 86 -15.21 2.60 1.74
CA MET A 86 -15.39 4.03 1.53
C MET A 86 -15.89 4.31 0.12
N THR A 87 -16.80 5.28 0.03
CA THR A 87 -17.24 5.86 -1.26
C THR A 87 -16.73 7.28 -1.43
N ASP A 88 -16.45 7.96 -0.32
CA ASP A 88 -15.86 9.30 -0.27
C ASP A 88 -14.52 9.21 0.46
N LEU A 89 -13.42 9.29 -0.29
CA LEU A 89 -12.07 9.14 0.26
C LEU A 89 -11.61 10.36 1.06
N SER A 90 -12.40 11.43 1.10
CA SER A 90 -12.11 12.60 1.92
C SER A 90 -12.66 12.48 3.36
N ALA A 91 -13.46 11.46 3.64
CA ALA A 91 -14.06 11.22 4.95
C ALA A 91 -13.05 10.57 5.91
N VAL A 92 -11.97 11.28 6.18
CA VAL A 92 -10.81 10.78 6.95
C VAL A 92 -10.40 11.74 8.05
N GLU A 93 -9.67 11.22 9.02
CA GLU A 93 -9.04 11.97 10.11
C GLU A 93 -7.63 11.46 10.34
N SER A 94 -6.83 12.19 11.11
CA SER A 94 -5.48 11.75 11.47
C SER A 94 -5.58 10.57 12.45
N GLY A 95 -4.95 9.46 12.09
CA GLY A 95 -4.95 8.24 12.88
C GLY A 95 -3.57 7.85 13.39
N TYR A 96 -3.31 6.56 13.43
CA TYR A 96 -2.04 6.00 13.87
C TYR A 96 -0.87 6.65 13.13
N ALA A 97 0.12 7.12 13.88
CA ALA A 97 1.33 7.79 13.35
C ALA A 97 1.03 8.98 12.43
N GLY A 98 -0.14 9.60 12.55
CA GLY A 98 -0.55 10.73 11.71
C GLY A 98 -1.05 10.33 10.33
N ILE A 99 -1.14 9.05 10.03
CA ILE A 99 -1.61 8.55 8.74
C ILE A 99 -3.12 8.76 8.62
N PRO A 100 -3.63 9.31 7.49
CA PRO A 100 -5.07 9.44 7.32
C PRO A 100 -5.78 8.09 7.41
N GLU A 101 -6.90 8.05 8.13
CA GLU A 101 -7.73 6.84 8.24
C GLU A 101 -9.21 7.21 8.24
N PRO A 102 -10.10 6.25 7.94
CA PRO A 102 -11.54 6.53 7.94
C PRO A 102 -12.03 7.06 9.28
N ILE A 103 -12.89 8.07 9.25
CA ILE A 103 -13.59 8.55 10.45
C ILE A 103 -14.53 7.45 10.96
N ALA A 104 -15.27 6.81 10.05
CA ALA A 104 -16.19 5.73 10.37
C ALA A 104 -15.45 4.45 10.78
N ASN A 105 -16.11 3.62 11.58
CA ASN A 105 -15.65 2.28 11.95
C ASN A 105 -16.34 1.18 11.12
N GLU A 106 -17.32 1.56 10.31
CA GLU A 106 -18.15 0.65 9.53
C GLU A 106 -18.53 1.29 8.19
N PRO A 107 -18.87 0.47 7.17
CA PRO A 107 -18.85 -0.98 7.21
C PRO A 107 -17.44 -1.55 7.06
N GLU A 108 -17.12 -2.54 7.88
CA GLU A 108 -15.85 -3.26 7.76
C GLU A 108 -15.85 -4.08 6.48
N ALA A 109 -14.73 -4.04 5.76
CA ALA A 109 -14.58 -4.77 4.51
C ALA A 109 -14.49 -6.28 4.77
N ASP A 110 -15.18 -7.04 3.93
CA ASP A 110 -15.43 -8.45 4.13
C ASP A 110 -15.13 -9.31 2.89
N ASP A 111 -14.38 -8.80 1.94
CA ASP A 111 -14.00 -9.55 0.75
C ASP A 111 -12.66 -10.25 0.97
N PRO A 112 -12.64 -11.59 1.17
CA PRO A 112 -11.39 -12.31 1.45
C PRO A 112 -10.46 -12.39 0.25
N LYS A 113 -10.91 -12.02 -0.93
CA LYS A 113 -10.13 -12.02 -2.17
C LYS A 113 -9.85 -10.61 -2.71
N ALA A 114 -10.09 -9.59 -1.91
CA ALA A 114 -9.75 -8.22 -2.27
C ALA A 114 -8.26 -8.11 -2.58
N LEU A 115 -7.92 -7.31 -3.59
CA LEU A 115 -6.53 -6.99 -3.89
C LEU A 115 -6.01 -6.01 -2.84
N VAL A 116 -4.97 -6.40 -2.11
CA VAL A 116 -4.37 -5.56 -1.08
C VAL A 116 -3.19 -4.80 -1.67
N LEU A 117 -3.24 -3.47 -1.61
CA LEU A 117 -2.09 -2.63 -1.93
C LEU A 117 -1.17 -2.60 -0.73
N MET A 118 0.08 -3.02 -0.93
CA MET A 118 1.06 -3.17 0.13
C MET A 118 1.99 -1.96 0.19
N PRO A 119 1.94 -1.16 1.26
CA PRO A 119 2.94 -0.11 1.45
C PRO A 119 4.26 -0.71 1.91
N GLY A 120 5.35 0.02 1.71
CA GLY A 120 6.65 -0.41 2.18
C GLY A 120 7.75 0.58 1.82
N LEU A 121 8.92 0.38 2.43
CA LEU A 121 10.09 1.21 2.19
C LEU A 121 11.02 0.63 1.14
N ALA A 122 11.11 -0.69 1.04
CA ALA A 122 11.99 -1.35 0.07
C ALA A 122 11.38 -2.65 -0.42
N PHE A 123 11.67 -2.99 -1.65
CA PHE A 123 11.16 -4.18 -2.33
C PHE A 123 12.26 -4.83 -3.17
N ASP A 124 12.06 -6.08 -3.53
CA ASP A 124 12.92 -6.76 -4.52
C ASP A 124 12.07 -7.47 -5.59
N PRO A 125 12.68 -7.97 -6.67
CA PRO A 125 11.93 -8.62 -7.74
C PRO A 125 11.19 -9.89 -7.34
N GLN A 126 11.54 -10.51 -6.21
CA GLN A 126 10.85 -11.69 -5.68
C GLN A 126 9.63 -11.31 -4.81
N GLY A 127 9.39 -10.01 -4.61
CA GLY A 127 8.26 -9.53 -3.81
C GLY A 127 8.56 -9.38 -2.33
N HIS A 128 9.80 -9.56 -1.91
CA HIS A 128 10.19 -9.31 -0.52
C HIS A 128 10.07 -7.83 -0.20
N ARG A 129 9.70 -7.52 1.02
CA ARG A 129 9.34 -6.18 1.44
C ARG A 129 9.93 -5.83 2.80
N ILE A 130 10.46 -4.61 2.91
CA ILE A 130 10.79 -3.99 4.18
C ILE A 130 9.71 -2.94 4.47
N GLY A 131 8.93 -3.18 5.52
CA GLY A 131 7.89 -2.26 5.95
C GLY A 131 8.39 -1.18 6.91
N TYR A 132 7.45 -0.47 7.51
CA TYR A 132 7.74 0.64 8.43
C TYR A 132 8.08 0.17 9.86
N GLY A 133 7.93 -1.12 10.16
CA GLY A 133 8.29 -1.70 11.45
C GLY A 133 7.12 -2.11 12.35
N GLY A 134 5.89 -1.69 12.04
CA GLY A 134 4.71 -2.01 12.85
C GLY A 134 4.16 -3.42 12.68
N GLY A 135 4.43 -4.06 11.54
CA GLY A 135 3.99 -5.43 11.26
C GLY A 135 2.49 -5.61 11.00
N PHE A 136 1.74 -4.51 10.81
CA PHE A 136 0.28 -4.56 10.63
C PHE A 136 -0.15 -5.38 9.41
N TYR A 137 0.51 -5.18 8.27
CA TYR A 137 0.16 -5.89 7.04
C TYR A 137 0.53 -7.37 7.10
N ASP A 138 1.69 -7.71 7.66
CA ASP A 138 2.09 -9.11 7.81
C ASP A 138 1.14 -9.85 8.76
N ARG A 139 0.73 -9.23 9.85
CA ARG A 139 -0.27 -9.81 10.77
C ARG A 139 -1.64 -9.94 10.12
N PHE A 140 -2.05 -8.93 9.36
CA PHE A 140 -3.33 -8.98 8.64
C PHE A 140 -3.36 -10.12 7.63
N LEU A 141 -2.33 -10.26 6.81
CA LEU A 141 -2.23 -11.32 5.79
C LEU A 141 -2.05 -12.71 6.40
N ALA A 142 -1.45 -12.81 7.59
CA ALA A 142 -1.37 -14.08 8.31
C ALA A 142 -2.77 -14.58 8.72
N LYS A 143 -3.67 -13.66 9.06
CA LYS A 143 -5.07 -13.99 9.41
C LYS A 143 -5.94 -14.24 8.18
N GLU A 144 -5.66 -13.56 7.07
CA GLU A 144 -6.42 -13.62 5.82
C GLU A 144 -5.47 -13.85 4.64
N PRO A 145 -4.95 -15.08 4.47
CA PRO A 145 -3.86 -15.35 3.53
C PRO A 145 -4.26 -15.44 2.06
N GLU A 146 -5.55 -15.41 1.74
CA GLU A 146 -6.01 -15.59 0.35
C GLU A 146 -5.97 -14.32 -0.50
N HIS A 147 -5.71 -13.16 0.10
CA HIS A 147 -5.65 -11.91 -0.63
C HIS A 147 -4.52 -11.89 -1.65
N PRO A 148 -4.79 -11.57 -2.92
CA PRO A 148 -3.71 -11.17 -3.83
C PRO A 148 -3.12 -9.85 -3.37
N THR A 149 -1.83 -9.64 -3.58
CA THR A 149 -1.11 -8.45 -3.10
C THR A 149 -0.36 -7.77 -4.24
N LEU A 150 -0.29 -6.45 -4.19
CA LEU A 150 0.43 -5.64 -5.16
C LEU A 150 1.04 -4.43 -4.46
N ALA A 151 2.29 -4.16 -4.73
CA ALA A 151 2.99 -2.99 -4.20
C ALA A 151 3.26 -1.97 -5.30
N LEU A 152 3.21 -0.70 -4.93
CA LEU A 152 3.56 0.44 -5.77
C LEU A 152 4.72 1.15 -5.10
N CYS A 153 5.80 1.38 -5.82
CA CYS A 153 6.96 2.06 -5.24
C CYS A 153 7.73 2.87 -6.28
N TYR A 154 8.60 3.74 -5.78
CA TYR A 154 9.53 4.46 -6.65
C TYR A 154 10.69 3.55 -7.03
N ASP A 155 11.34 3.84 -8.15
CA ASP A 155 12.44 3.03 -8.66
C ASP A 155 13.58 2.84 -7.66
N PHE A 156 13.90 3.87 -6.86
CA PHE A 156 14.96 3.79 -5.86
C PHE A 156 14.61 2.90 -4.65
N GLN A 157 13.36 2.45 -4.54
CA GLN A 157 12.94 1.51 -3.50
C GLN A 157 13.15 0.04 -3.92
N MET A 158 13.57 -0.19 -5.16
CA MET A 158 13.89 -1.53 -5.65
C MET A 158 15.33 -1.89 -5.37
N PHE A 159 15.52 -3.07 -4.81
CA PHE A 159 16.84 -3.65 -4.49
C PHE A 159 16.96 -5.02 -5.19
N PRO A 160 18.18 -5.46 -5.53
CA PRO A 160 18.36 -6.76 -6.19
C PRO A 160 17.87 -7.92 -5.33
N GLU A 161 18.10 -7.86 -4.02
CA GLU A 161 17.68 -8.88 -3.06
C GLU A 161 17.62 -8.28 -1.67
N LEU A 162 16.54 -8.58 -0.94
CA LEU A 162 16.38 -8.17 0.45
C LEU A 162 16.53 -9.36 1.38
N GLN A 163 17.07 -9.13 2.58
CA GLN A 163 17.07 -10.12 3.64
C GLN A 163 15.69 -10.22 4.24
N THR A 164 15.18 -11.43 4.37
CA THR A 164 13.84 -11.71 4.90
C THR A 164 13.89 -12.68 6.07
N GLU A 165 12.79 -12.73 6.81
CA GLU A 165 12.55 -13.65 7.90
C GLU A 165 11.41 -14.59 7.52
N GLU A 166 11.30 -15.75 8.20
CA GLU A 166 10.33 -16.79 7.86
C GLU A 166 8.88 -16.28 7.87
N PHE A 167 8.56 -15.32 8.75
CA PHE A 167 7.22 -14.79 8.88
C PHE A 167 6.91 -13.65 7.88
N ASP A 168 7.90 -13.22 7.10
CA ASP A 168 7.69 -12.18 6.07
C ASP A 168 6.91 -12.78 4.90
N ILE A 169 5.81 -12.11 4.51
CA ILE A 169 4.95 -12.58 3.42
C ILE A 169 5.31 -11.80 2.15
N PRO A 170 5.79 -12.49 1.09
CA PRO A 170 6.13 -11.81 -0.16
C PRO A 170 4.90 -11.19 -0.84
N VAL A 171 5.11 -10.08 -1.53
CA VAL A 171 4.10 -9.42 -2.36
C VAL A 171 4.04 -10.14 -3.71
N ASP A 172 2.83 -10.38 -4.23
CA ASP A 172 2.66 -11.10 -5.50
C ASP A 172 3.15 -10.31 -6.71
N VAL A 173 2.91 -8.99 -6.73
CA VAL A 173 3.28 -8.11 -7.83
C VAL A 173 3.90 -6.82 -7.28
N VAL A 174 5.04 -6.40 -7.83
CA VAL A 174 5.65 -5.11 -7.49
C VAL A 174 5.74 -4.27 -8.76
N LEU A 175 5.13 -3.10 -8.75
CA LEU A 175 5.22 -2.11 -9.83
C LEU A 175 6.05 -0.94 -9.35
N TRP A 176 6.95 -0.46 -10.20
CA TRP A 176 7.81 0.67 -9.85
C TRP A 176 7.96 1.66 -11.00
N ALA A 177 8.23 2.90 -10.64
CA ALA A 177 8.50 3.97 -11.60
C ALA A 177 9.43 5.04 -11.03
#